data_ebb959a820e2bc875ac3a58fc07d380a
#
_entry.id   ebb959a820e2bc875ac3a58fc07d380a
#
_cell.length_a   1.000
_cell.length_b   1.000
_cell.length_c   1.000
_cell.angle_alpha   90.00
_cell.angle_beta   90.00
_cell.angle_gamma   90.00
#
_symmetry.space_group_name_H-M   'P 1'
#
loop_
_entity.id
_entity.type
_entity.pdbx_description
1 polymer ?
#
loop_
_entity_poly.entity_id
_entity_poly.type
_entity_poly.pdbx_seq_one_letter_code
_entity_poly.pdbx_strand_id
1 'polypeptide(L)'
;MYLIRDIHNIDFFNKKFSSKPLIATIGNFDGLHLGHKEIIKKMKSIGEKDDLQSLVIFTEPHAKEFFAEQKALSEQPTRISPWRDKCKRLKENKVDFGFFLSFNKKLQNMSPDEFIDKILSKLNIKYLMVGDDFKFGKERSGDFDFLSDWGSNNQIEVDSCLLYTSPSPRDRSLSRMPSSA
;
A
#
# COMPACT_ATOMS: atom_id res chain seq x y z
N MET A 1 -17.03 3.80 2.59
CA MET A 1 -15.79 3.92 1.79
C MET A 1 -16.11 4.65 0.48
N TYR A 2 -15.38 5.72 0.19
CA TYR A 2 -15.44 6.42 -1.11
C TYR A 2 -14.24 5.96 -1.98
N LEU A 3 -14.47 5.79 -3.28
CA LEU A 3 -13.43 5.36 -4.22
C LEU A 3 -12.95 6.52 -5.07
N ILE A 4 -11.64 6.74 -5.05
CA ILE A 4 -10.95 7.67 -5.94
C ILE A 4 -10.34 6.84 -7.08
N ARG A 5 -10.51 7.29 -8.30
CA ARG A 5 -9.97 6.62 -9.48
C ARG A 5 -8.99 7.53 -10.21
N ASP A 6 -7.76 7.08 -10.30
CA ASP A 6 -6.68 7.75 -10.99
C ASP A 6 -6.31 9.18 -10.50
N ILE A 7 -5.11 9.60 -10.86
CA ILE A 7 -4.47 10.84 -10.39
C ILE A 7 -5.31 12.08 -10.71
N HIS A 8 -5.99 12.11 -11.85
CA HIS A 8 -6.78 13.28 -12.28
C HIS A 8 -8.00 13.57 -11.40
N ASN A 9 -8.40 12.63 -10.55
CA ASN A 9 -9.52 12.83 -9.60
C ASN A 9 -9.06 13.30 -8.20
N ILE A 10 -7.76 13.48 -7.97
CA ILE A 10 -7.25 13.92 -6.66
C ILE A 10 -7.76 15.32 -6.32
N ASP A 11 -7.76 16.25 -7.28
CA ASP A 11 -8.24 17.61 -7.04
C ASP A 11 -9.73 17.66 -6.67
N PHE A 12 -10.55 16.84 -7.33
CA PHE A 12 -11.97 16.70 -6.97
C PHE A 12 -12.13 16.08 -5.58
N PHE A 13 -11.34 15.05 -5.27
CA PHE A 13 -11.34 14.44 -3.95
C PHE A 13 -10.98 15.45 -2.86
N ASN A 14 -9.92 16.21 -3.05
CA ASN A 14 -9.48 17.22 -2.09
C ASN A 14 -10.56 18.29 -1.86
N LYS A 15 -11.18 18.80 -2.92
CA LYS A 15 -12.28 19.78 -2.79
C LYS A 15 -13.46 19.25 -1.97
N LYS A 16 -13.72 17.94 -2.05
CA LYS A 16 -14.87 17.32 -1.39
C LYS A 16 -14.59 16.85 0.04
N PHE A 17 -13.35 16.41 0.33
CA PHE A 17 -12.99 15.68 1.55
C PHE A 17 -11.77 16.27 2.30
N SER A 18 -11.38 17.53 2.02
CA SER A 18 -10.17 18.14 2.60
C SER A 18 -10.28 18.51 4.08
N SER A 19 -11.39 18.22 4.74
CA SER A 19 -11.63 18.67 6.12
C SER A 19 -10.76 17.96 7.18
N LYS A 20 -10.28 16.74 6.88
CA LYS A 20 -9.45 15.96 7.80
C LYS A 20 -8.21 15.44 7.11
N PRO A 21 -7.08 15.39 7.82
CA PRO A 21 -5.87 14.76 7.30
C PRO A 21 -6.04 13.24 7.20
N LEU A 22 -5.14 12.62 6.44
CA LEU A 22 -5.21 11.20 6.08
C LEU A 22 -4.11 10.40 6.76
N ILE A 23 -4.48 9.20 7.21
CA ILE A 23 -3.56 8.10 7.39
C ILE A 23 -3.65 7.18 6.16
N ALA A 24 -2.55 7.02 5.43
CA ALA A 24 -2.52 6.29 4.19
C ALA A 24 -1.67 5.01 4.27
N THR A 25 -2.01 4.02 3.47
CA THR A 25 -1.15 2.88 3.18
C THR A 25 -1.12 2.60 1.69
N ILE A 26 0.00 2.09 1.20
CA ILE A 26 0.18 1.72 -0.20
C ILE A 26 0.51 0.23 -0.29
N GLY A 27 -0.23 -0.50 -1.10
CA GLY A 27 0.01 -1.92 -1.28
C GLY A 27 -0.97 -2.55 -2.27
N ASN A 28 -0.78 -3.84 -2.51
CA ASN A 28 -1.64 -4.55 -3.47
C ASN A 28 -2.97 -4.99 -2.86
N PHE A 29 -3.00 -5.26 -1.57
CA PHE A 29 -4.18 -5.70 -0.81
C PHE A 29 -4.92 -6.87 -1.47
N ASP A 30 -4.19 -7.75 -2.16
CA ASP A 30 -4.79 -8.91 -2.81
C ASP A 30 -5.18 -9.96 -1.76
N GLY A 31 -6.45 -10.40 -1.83
CA GLY A 31 -7.01 -11.36 -0.89
C GLY A 31 -7.24 -10.87 0.55
N LEU A 32 -6.80 -9.67 0.93
CA LEU A 32 -6.83 -9.14 2.30
C LEU A 32 -6.44 -10.19 3.37
N HIS A 33 -5.25 -10.78 3.21
CA HIS A 33 -4.70 -11.74 4.18
C HIS A 33 -4.45 -11.10 5.55
N LEU A 34 -4.08 -11.91 6.54
CA LEU A 34 -3.93 -11.48 7.94
C LEU A 34 -3.04 -10.23 8.09
N GLY A 35 -1.90 -10.16 7.38
CA GLY A 35 -1.02 -9.00 7.40
C GLY A 35 -1.71 -7.71 6.94
N HIS A 36 -2.51 -7.75 5.86
CA HIS A 36 -3.28 -6.59 5.43
C HIS A 36 -4.33 -6.15 6.47
N LYS A 37 -4.96 -7.11 7.16
CA LYS A 37 -5.92 -6.78 8.23
C LYS A 37 -5.24 -6.12 9.42
N GLU A 38 -4.03 -6.55 9.79
CA GLU A 38 -3.26 -5.92 10.86
C GLU A 38 -2.84 -4.47 10.50
N ILE A 39 -2.42 -4.24 9.24
CA ILE A 39 -2.16 -2.87 8.75
C ILE A 39 -3.42 -2.00 8.91
N ILE A 40 -4.57 -2.47 8.43
CA ILE A 40 -5.82 -1.70 8.51
C ILE A 40 -6.22 -1.47 9.97
N LYS A 41 -6.05 -2.47 10.85
CA LYS A 41 -6.33 -2.32 12.27
C LYS A 41 -5.43 -1.26 12.93
N LYS A 42 -4.12 -1.29 12.64
CA LYS A 42 -3.17 -0.27 13.12
C LYS A 42 -3.51 1.12 12.59
N MET A 43 -3.81 1.24 11.29
CA MET A 43 -4.27 2.50 10.69
C MET A 43 -5.50 3.06 11.41
N LYS A 44 -6.46 2.22 11.72
CA LYS A 44 -7.68 2.66 12.43
C LYS A 44 -7.41 3.12 13.85
N SER A 45 -6.57 2.38 14.58
CA SER A 45 -6.18 2.78 15.94
C SER A 45 -5.48 4.14 15.96
N ILE A 46 -4.56 4.38 15.03
CA ILE A 46 -3.89 5.69 14.89
C ILE A 46 -4.88 6.75 14.41
N GLY A 47 -5.70 6.43 13.41
CA GLY A 47 -6.70 7.35 12.87
C GLY A 47 -7.72 7.83 13.91
N GLU A 48 -8.18 6.94 14.79
CA GLU A 48 -9.08 7.28 15.89
C GLU A 48 -8.41 8.16 16.95
N LYS A 49 -7.11 7.91 17.25
CA LYS A 49 -6.35 8.70 18.22
C LYS A 49 -6.06 10.13 17.72
N ASP A 50 -5.68 10.25 16.45
CA ASP A 50 -5.16 11.50 15.89
C ASP A 50 -6.15 12.19 14.94
N ASP A 51 -7.42 11.76 14.94
CA ASP A 51 -8.53 12.25 14.10
C ASP A 51 -8.20 12.24 12.59
N LEU A 52 -7.59 11.14 12.11
CA LEU A 52 -7.23 10.93 10.71
C LEU A 52 -8.23 10.01 10.00
N GLN A 53 -8.48 10.27 8.72
CA GLN A 53 -9.27 9.38 7.87
C GLN A 53 -8.38 8.37 7.14
N SER A 54 -8.83 7.13 7.05
CA SER A 54 -8.05 6.03 6.46
C SER A 54 -8.13 6.01 4.94
N LEU A 55 -6.97 5.94 4.27
CA LEU A 55 -6.83 5.85 2.82
C LEU A 55 -5.99 4.62 2.45
N VAL A 56 -6.52 3.74 1.61
CA VAL A 56 -5.77 2.63 1.02
C VAL A 56 -5.51 2.91 -0.45
N ILE A 57 -4.23 3.00 -0.83
CA ILE A 57 -3.78 3.22 -2.21
C ILE A 57 -3.34 1.88 -2.79
N PHE A 58 -3.88 1.52 -3.95
CA PHE A 58 -3.54 0.27 -4.65
C PHE A 58 -3.57 0.44 -6.17
N THR A 59 -2.89 -0.45 -6.89
CA THR A 59 -2.84 -0.43 -8.36
C THR A 59 -3.82 -1.41 -8.98
N GLU A 60 -4.38 -1.05 -10.15
CA GLU A 60 -5.25 -1.90 -10.95
C GLU A 60 -5.01 -1.64 -12.46
N PRO A 61 -4.64 -2.65 -13.27
CA PRO A 61 -4.31 -4.01 -12.84
C PRO A 61 -3.13 -4.06 -11.88
N HIS A 62 -2.89 -5.22 -11.25
CA HIS A 62 -1.69 -5.42 -10.45
C HIS A 62 -0.44 -5.30 -11.34
N ALA A 63 0.65 -4.70 -10.84
CA ALA A 63 1.87 -4.52 -11.62
C ALA A 63 2.37 -5.84 -12.26
N LYS A 64 2.31 -6.97 -11.53
CA LYS A 64 2.71 -8.28 -12.05
C LYS A 64 1.86 -8.73 -13.24
N GLU A 65 0.56 -8.46 -13.24
CA GLU A 65 -0.35 -8.78 -14.35
C GLU A 65 0.02 -7.96 -15.58
N PHE A 66 0.20 -6.66 -15.39
CA PHE A 66 0.59 -5.75 -16.47
C PHE A 66 1.91 -6.16 -17.13
N PHE A 67 2.91 -6.57 -16.35
CA PHE A 67 4.17 -7.06 -16.91
C PHE A 67 4.04 -8.43 -17.58
N ALA A 68 3.19 -9.32 -17.06
CA ALA A 68 2.94 -10.62 -17.70
C ALA A 68 2.26 -10.45 -19.06
N GLU A 69 1.29 -9.55 -19.17
CA GLU A 69 0.66 -9.21 -20.45
C GLU A 69 1.66 -8.66 -21.46
N GLN A 70 2.56 -7.74 -21.05
CA GLN A 70 3.58 -7.20 -21.93
C GLN A 70 4.58 -8.24 -22.44
N LYS A 71 4.90 -9.22 -21.62
CA LYS A 71 5.84 -10.30 -21.98
C LYS A 71 5.19 -11.45 -22.72
N ALA A 72 3.89 -11.39 -22.99
CA ALA A 72 3.09 -12.48 -23.60
C ALA A 72 3.36 -13.83 -22.93
N LEU A 73 3.52 -13.84 -21.59
CA LEU A 73 3.75 -15.06 -20.83
C LEU A 73 2.51 -15.95 -20.89
N SER A 74 2.73 -17.25 -21.13
CA SER A 74 1.66 -18.26 -21.18
C SER A 74 0.95 -18.44 -19.83
N GLU A 75 1.64 -18.13 -18.75
CA GLU A 75 1.07 -18.15 -17.39
C GLU A 75 0.86 -16.74 -16.88
N GLN A 76 -0.39 -16.34 -16.76
CA GLN A 76 -0.75 -15.11 -16.09
C GLN A 76 -0.71 -15.30 -14.57
N PRO A 77 -0.18 -14.31 -13.79
CA PRO A 77 -0.19 -14.42 -12.35
C PRO A 77 -1.63 -14.56 -11.85
N THR A 78 -1.89 -15.59 -11.06
CA THR A 78 -3.20 -15.86 -10.51
C THR A 78 -3.59 -14.75 -9.53
N ARG A 79 -4.64 -14.03 -9.86
CA ARG A 79 -5.27 -13.05 -8.96
C ARG A 79 -6.05 -13.79 -7.88
N ILE A 80 -5.83 -13.46 -6.61
CA ILE A 80 -6.58 -14.06 -5.50
C ILE A 80 -8.00 -13.49 -5.46
N SER A 81 -8.18 -12.21 -5.76
CA SER A 81 -9.50 -11.59 -5.76
C SER A 81 -9.67 -10.49 -6.81
N PRO A 82 -10.85 -10.42 -7.48
CA PRO A 82 -11.20 -9.31 -8.33
C PRO A 82 -11.17 -7.97 -7.57
N TRP A 83 -10.93 -6.85 -8.26
CA TRP A 83 -10.87 -5.53 -7.64
C TRP A 83 -12.15 -5.17 -6.86
N ARG A 84 -13.31 -5.64 -7.31
CA ARG A 84 -14.60 -5.44 -6.63
C ARG A 84 -14.63 -6.09 -5.26
N ASP A 85 -14.08 -7.29 -5.13
CA ASP A 85 -14.00 -7.99 -3.84
C ASP A 85 -13.00 -7.30 -2.91
N LYS A 86 -11.88 -6.78 -3.44
CA LYS A 86 -10.95 -5.93 -2.70
C LYS A 86 -11.68 -4.73 -2.11
N CYS A 87 -12.41 -3.99 -2.92
CA CYS A 87 -13.20 -2.83 -2.46
C CYS A 87 -14.25 -3.21 -1.42
N LYS A 88 -14.96 -4.34 -1.61
CA LYS A 88 -15.94 -4.85 -0.65
C LYS A 88 -15.27 -5.14 0.70
N ARG A 89 -14.15 -5.87 0.70
CA ARG A 89 -13.41 -6.21 1.93
C ARG A 89 -12.83 -4.98 2.64
N LEU A 90 -12.32 -4.00 1.90
CA LEU A 90 -11.87 -2.72 2.49
C LEU A 90 -13.04 -1.99 3.16
N LYS A 91 -14.20 -1.95 2.52
CA LYS A 91 -15.42 -1.36 3.07
C LYS A 91 -15.90 -2.09 4.34
N GLU A 92 -15.89 -3.42 4.34
CA GLU A 92 -16.23 -4.26 5.51
C GLU A 92 -15.29 -3.99 6.69
N ASN A 93 -14.01 -3.71 6.41
CA ASN A 93 -13.03 -3.29 7.40
C ASN A 93 -13.10 -1.78 7.73
N LYS A 94 -14.18 -1.10 7.31
CA LYS A 94 -14.46 0.32 7.62
C LYS A 94 -13.36 1.29 7.20
N VAL A 95 -12.68 1.02 6.08
CA VAL A 95 -11.76 1.97 5.44
C VAL A 95 -12.58 3.12 4.84
N ASP A 96 -12.15 4.38 5.06
CA ASP A 96 -12.89 5.55 4.60
C ASP A 96 -12.73 5.77 3.10
N PHE A 97 -11.51 5.65 2.59
CA PHE A 97 -11.16 5.92 1.19
C PHE A 97 -10.34 4.81 0.58
N GLY A 98 -10.68 4.45 -0.65
CA GLY A 98 -9.85 3.62 -1.52
C GLY A 98 -9.38 4.44 -2.71
N PHE A 99 -8.09 4.48 -2.97
CA PHE A 99 -7.52 5.14 -4.14
C PHE A 99 -6.87 4.10 -5.04
N PHE A 100 -7.45 3.87 -6.19
CA PHE A 100 -6.82 2.98 -7.14
C PHE A 100 -6.21 3.75 -8.32
N LEU A 101 -4.96 3.39 -8.57
CA LEU A 101 -4.13 3.93 -9.64
C LEU A 101 -4.15 2.95 -10.81
N SER A 102 -4.50 3.42 -12.01
CA SER A 102 -4.37 2.61 -13.22
C SER A 102 -2.89 2.32 -13.49
N PHE A 103 -2.49 1.03 -13.33
CA PHE A 103 -1.13 0.63 -13.65
C PHE A 103 -0.97 0.53 -15.17
N ASN A 104 -0.25 1.48 -15.74
CA ASN A 104 -0.01 1.64 -17.16
C ASN A 104 1.43 2.07 -17.44
N LYS A 105 1.82 2.20 -18.70
CA LYS A 105 3.17 2.64 -19.08
C LYS A 105 3.60 3.97 -18.45
N LYS A 106 2.66 4.89 -18.20
CA LYS A 106 2.95 6.17 -17.57
C LYS A 106 3.34 5.98 -16.11
N LEU A 107 2.57 5.19 -15.36
CA LEU A 107 2.88 4.89 -13.96
C LEU A 107 4.13 4.01 -13.83
N GLN A 108 4.33 3.05 -14.74
CA GLN A 108 5.53 2.20 -14.81
C GLN A 108 6.83 3.01 -14.95
N ASN A 109 6.81 4.07 -15.78
CA ASN A 109 7.99 4.90 -16.08
C ASN A 109 8.15 6.10 -15.14
N MET A 110 7.24 6.27 -14.19
CA MET A 110 7.26 7.38 -13.24
C MET A 110 8.40 7.19 -12.24
N SER A 111 9.28 8.19 -12.11
CA SER A 111 10.33 8.15 -11.08
C SER A 111 9.74 8.18 -9.66
N PRO A 112 10.51 7.81 -8.62
CA PRO A 112 10.06 7.96 -7.24
C PRO A 112 9.64 9.40 -6.90
N ASP A 113 10.43 10.39 -7.32
CA ASP A 113 10.12 11.81 -7.11
C ASP A 113 8.81 12.20 -7.79
N GLU A 114 8.65 11.80 -9.05
CA GLU A 114 7.40 12.09 -9.78
C GLU A 114 6.17 11.42 -9.14
N PHE A 115 6.33 10.20 -8.58
CA PHE A 115 5.26 9.51 -7.87
C PHE A 115 4.87 10.28 -6.60
N ILE A 116 5.85 10.75 -5.86
CA ILE A 116 5.63 11.58 -4.68
C ILE A 116 4.94 12.89 -5.08
N ASP A 117 5.50 13.64 -6.02
CA ASP A 117 5.00 14.98 -6.40
C ASP A 117 3.59 14.94 -7.01
N LYS A 118 3.32 13.94 -7.85
CA LYS A 118 2.05 13.85 -8.59
C LYS A 118 0.94 13.16 -7.80
N ILE A 119 1.29 12.37 -6.78
CA ILE A 119 0.31 11.55 -6.05
C ILE A 119 0.35 11.87 -4.56
N LEU A 120 1.45 11.56 -3.84
CA LEU A 120 1.46 11.64 -2.39
C LEU A 120 1.37 13.08 -1.88
N SER A 121 2.14 14.00 -2.46
CA SER A 121 2.14 15.42 -2.09
C SER A 121 0.82 16.14 -2.41
N LYS A 122 -0.01 15.55 -3.28
CA LYS A 122 -1.35 16.09 -3.59
C LYS A 122 -2.41 15.67 -2.59
N LEU A 123 -2.13 14.69 -1.76
CA LEU A 123 -3.03 14.17 -0.73
C LEU A 123 -2.64 14.76 0.63
N ASN A 124 -3.62 15.12 1.44
CA ASN A 124 -3.38 15.66 2.80
C ASN A 124 -2.98 14.53 3.76
N ILE A 125 -1.87 13.83 3.45
CA ILE A 125 -1.36 12.71 4.26
C ILE A 125 -0.59 13.28 5.46
N LYS A 126 -0.87 12.77 6.66
CA LYS A 126 -0.10 13.03 7.88
C LYS A 126 0.64 11.79 8.37
N TYR A 127 0.13 10.63 8.05
CA TYR A 127 0.72 9.35 8.42
C TYR A 127 0.72 8.41 7.22
N LEU A 128 1.86 7.83 6.87
CA LEU A 128 2.00 6.88 5.77
C LEU A 128 2.56 5.56 6.29
N MET A 129 1.84 4.47 6.04
CA MET A 129 2.28 3.12 6.38
C MET A 129 2.57 2.32 5.12
N VAL A 130 3.72 1.66 5.06
CA VAL A 130 4.06 0.77 3.95
C VAL A 130 4.62 -0.56 4.47
N GLY A 131 4.59 -1.60 3.64
CA GLY A 131 5.27 -2.85 3.96
C GLY A 131 6.79 -2.67 3.95
N ASP A 132 7.50 -3.51 4.69
CA ASP A 132 8.97 -3.52 4.77
C ASP A 132 9.64 -3.82 3.41
N ASP A 133 8.95 -4.59 2.55
CA ASP A 133 9.38 -4.92 1.18
C ASP A 133 8.86 -3.94 0.12
N PHE A 134 8.22 -2.86 0.53
CA PHE A 134 7.59 -1.92 -0.38
C PHE A 134 8.62 -1.24 -1.29
N LYS A 135 8.37 -1.30 -2.59
CA LYS A 135 9.16 -0.63 -3.62
C LYS A 135 8.22 0.03 -4.62
N PHE A 136 8.60 1.20 -5.11
CA PHE A 136 7.80 1.97 -6.05
C PHE A 136 8.67 2.71 -7.07
N GLY A 137 8.01 3.38 -8.01
CA GLY A 137 8.70 4.12 -9.06
C GLY A 137 9.32 3.22 -10.14
N LYS A 138 9.93 3.87 -11.15
CA LYS A 138 10.58 3.20 -12.27
C LYS A 138 11.67 2.26 -11.75
N GLU A 139 11.67 1.02 -12.26
CA GLU A 139 12.64 -0.02 -11.87
C GLU A 139 12.68 -0.32 -10.37
N ARG A 140 11.59 0.01 -9.63
CA ARG A 140 11.49 -0.16 -8.19
C ARG A 140 12.57 0.61 -7.41
N SER A 141 13.00 1.76 -7.93
CA SER A 141 14.10 2.57 -7.37
C SER A 141 13.73 3.35 -6.11
N GLY A 142 12.45 3.50 -5.80
CA GLY A 142 11.98 4.05 -4.53
C GLY A 142 11.69 2.96 -3.51
N ASP A 143 11.96 3.24 -2.25
CA ASP A 143 11.78 2.32 -1.12
C ASP A 143 11.29 3.04 0.14
N PHE A 144 11.34 2.32 1.27
CA PHE A 144 10.97 2.86 2.58
C PHE A 144 11.86 4.06 2.97
N ASP A 145 13.18 3.95 2.80
CA ASP A 145 14.12 5.02 3.18
C ASP A 145 13.83 6.29 2.38
N PHE A 146 13.57 6.15 1.08
CA PHE A 146 13.18 7.27 0.22
C PHE A 146 11.90 7.96 0.71
N LEU A 147 10.89 7.19 1.13
CA LEU A 147 9.64 7.73 1.69
C LEU A 147 9.85 8.37 3.07
N SER A 148 10.72 7.79 3.90
CA SER A 148 11.04 8.28 5.23
C SER A 148 11.75 9.64 5.16
N ASP A 149 12.71 9.78 4.25
CA ASP A 149 13.39 11.05 3.99
C ASP A 149 12.43 12.13 3.50
N TRP A 150 11.58 11.77 2.55
CA TRP A 150 10.53 12.68 2.07
C TRP A 150 9.55 13.06 3.19
N GLY A 151 9.10 12.09 3.99
CA GLY A 151 8.19 12.32 5.10
C GLY A 151 8.77 13.27 6.13
N SER A 152 10.04 13.08 6.50
CA SER A 152 10.76 13.93 7.45
C SER A 152 10.83 15.39 6.99
N ASN A 153 11.04 15.60 5.69
CA ASN A 153 11.10 16.94 5.09
C ASN A 153 9.70 17.61 4.96
N ASN A 154 8.62 16.84 5.05
CA ASN A 154 7.24 17.31 4.84
C ASN A 154 6.34 17.18 6.07
N GLN A 155 6.90 16.88 7.26
CA GLN A 155 6.15 16.67 8.49
C GLN A 155 5.09 15.56 8.38
N ILE A 156 5.45 14.49 7.65
CA ILE A 156 4.65 13.28 7.47
C ILE A 156 5.35 12.15 8.21
N GLU A 157 4.64 11.49 9.10
CA GLU A 157 5.16 10.30 9.78
C GLU A 157 5.09 9.11 8.84
N VAL A 158 6.24 8.47 8.59
CA VAL A 158 6.34 7.28 7.72
C VAL A 158 6.77 6.10 8.56
N ASP A 159 5.96 5.04 8.55
CA ASP A 159 6.18 3.83 9.36
C ASP A 159 6.17 2.58 8.48
N SER A 160 7.08 1.65 8.79
CA SER A 160 7.07 0.33 8.17
C SER A 160 6.22 -0.63 8.99
N CYS A 161 5.29 -1.29 8.34
CA CYS A 161 4.56 -2.39 8.97
C CYS A 161 5.29 -3.69 8.68
N LEU A 162 6.04 -4.20 9.67
CA LEU A 162 6.56 -5.55 9.62
C LEU A 162 5.37 -6.51 9.50
N LEU A 163 5.15 -7.02 8.31
CA LEU A 163 4.29 -8.15 8.11
C LEU A 163 4.99 -9.33 8.78
N TYR A 164 4.64 -9.63 10.03
CA TYR A 164 5.10 -10.84 10.68
C TYR A 164 4.70 -12.03 9.80
N THR A 165 5.60 -12.44 8.94
CA THR A 165 5.57 -13.81 8.43
C THR A 165 5.80 -14.66 9.66
N SER A 166 4.77 -15.34 10.13
CA SER A 166 4.94 -16.38 11.15
C SER A 166 6.14 -17.23 10.73
N PRO A 167 7.14 -17.44 11.61
CA PRO A 167 8.28 -18.26 11.25
C PRO A 167 7.77 -19.57 10.68
N SER A 168 8.22 -19.92 9.49
CA SER A 168 7.82 -21.17 8.83
C SER A 168 7.99 -22.32 9.83
N PRO A 169 7.07 -23.30 9.87
CA PRO A 169 7.26 -24.49 10.70
C PRO A 169 8.62 -25.20 10.47
N ARG A 170 9.26 -24.93 9.35
CA ARG A 170 10.60 -25.45 9.01
C ARG A 170 11.73 -24.77 9.80
N ASP A 171 11.54 -23.54 10.26
CA ASP A 171 12.58 -22.82 11.03
C ASP A 171 12.64 -23.27 12.50
N ARG A 172 11.65 -24.02 12.98
CA ARG A 172 11.61 -24.59 14.34
C ARG A 172 12.45 -25.87 14.50
N SER A 173 12.96 -26.45 13.40
CA SER A 173 13.66 -27.76 13.45
C SER A 173 15.17 -27.67 13.72
N LEU A 174 15.76 -26.46 13.77
CA LEU A 174 17.21 -26.30 13.90
C LEU A 174 17.72 -26.00 15.32
N SER A 175 16.85 -25.97 16.33
CA SER A 175 17.26 -25.65 17.72
C SER A 175 17.15 -26.83 18.72
N ARG A 176 17.29 -28.07 18.25
CA ARG A 176 17.46 -29.23 19.14
C ARG A 176 18.70 -30.03 18.75
N MET A 177 19.85 -29.53 19.16
CA MET A 177 20.99 -30.41 19.43
C MET A 177 21.05 -30.66 20.95
N PRO A 178 20.95 -31.90 21.42
CA PRO A 178 21.23 -32.21 22.82
C PRO A 178 22.71 -32.08 23.05
N SER A 179 23.10 -31.29 24.03
CA SER A 179 24.40 -31.36 24.67
C SER A 179 24.53 -32.70 25.33
N SER A 180 25.37 -33.59 24.84
CA SER A 180 25.80 -34.78 25.52
C SER A 180 27.18 -34.57 26.11
N ALA A 181 27.19 -34.69 27.43
CA ALA A 181 28.22 -35.06 28.38
C ALA A 181 29.67 -35.14 27.90
#